data_cf4166b7ac4bbfd2192bfd0b140d58d8
#
_entry.id   cf4166b7ac4bbfd2192bfd0b140d58d8
#
_cell.length_a   1.000
_cell.length_b   1.000
_cell.length_c   1.000
_cell.angle_alpha   90.00
_cell.angle_beta   90.00
_cell.angle_gamma   90.00
#
_symmetry.space_group_name_H-M   'P 1'
#
loop_
_entity.id
_entity.type
_entity.pdbx_description
1 polymer ?
#
loop_
_entity_poly.entity_id
_entity_poly.type
_entity_poly.pdbx_seq_one_letter_code
_entity_poly.pdbx_strand_id
1 'polypeptide(L)'
;MVNARLIKLLVALGLPLLLLLAPTDWLPIANLTIIQHRLLAIFLMAALLWVLEPVPVFSTSLLIITLQLVMISDKGLHWFRGITQHHPRGDLIPYTDILSAFSSPIIILFMGGFSLAIAASKYELDINLARVLLRPFGQHPKFIMLGLMLITAVFSMFMSNTATTVMMLALLTPIIAVLPKGDPLVKALVLCIPVAANTGGIATPIGTPPNAIALQYLTGEYKVSFLGWMQMGLPFVIVQLTFAWWLLQRLFQSQHTRVNLALEGRFLQSWQAYTVYITFALTIVLWLTTSLHGMNTYVVAVIPLAIFTLTGIIGKPELKQINWDVLWLVAGGIAMGIALDQTGLAAALAHAVDYSLLTAMTVLVTLSIICWLMANFMSNTATANLLMPIAAAIASSMPALASIGGMQGLLIVVAFSASLGMILPVSTPPNSLAYSTGFISSQDLVKVGLILGISGLVLVYSAVVLLT
;
A
#
# COMPACT_ATOMS: atom_id res chain seq x y z
N MET A 1 1.13 -25.86 -16.23
CA MET A 1 1.08 -24.89 -15.09
C MET A 1 1.89 -25.36 -13.87
N VAL A 2 1.85 -26.63 -13.48
CA VAL A 2 2.60 -27.15 -12.32
C VAL A 2 4.13 -26.94 -12.45
N ASN A 3 4.70 -27.16 -13.63
CA ASN A 3 6.14 -26.97 -13.86
C ASN A 3 6.63 -25.52 -13.68
N ALA A 4 5.87 -24.53 -14.14
CA ALA A 4 6.28 -23.14 -14.03
C ALA A 4 6.31 -22.63 -12.56
N ARG A 5 5.31 -23.03 -11.76
CA ARG A 5 5.26 -22.71 -10.32
C ARG A 5 6.42 -23.39 -9.56
N LEU A 6 6.71 -24.64 -9.90
CA LEU A 6 7.81 -25.38 -9.29
C LEU A 6 9.16 -24.74 -9.62
N ILE A 7 9.39 -24.34 -10.88
CA ILE A 7 10.62 -23.64 -11.30
C ILE A 7 10.77 -22.32 -10.53
N LYS A 8 9.73 -21.51 -10.44
CA LYS A 8 9.73 -20.26 -9.67
C LYS A 8 10.10 -20.51 -8.19
N LEU A 9 9.53 -21.55 -7.58
CA LEU A 9 9.81 -21.91 -6.19
C LEU A 9 11.25 -22.39 -6.02
N LEU A 10 11.74 -23.21 -6.94
CA LEU A 10 13.15 -23.70 -6.92
C LEU A 10 14.14 -22.55 -7.06
N VAL A 11 13.87 -21.58 -7.93
CA VAL A 11 14.71 -20.37 -8.06
C VAL A 11 14.64 -19.53 -6.78
N ALA A 12 13.44 -19.28 -6.25
CA ALA A 12 13.23 -18.42 -5.08
C ALA A 12 13.80 -18.99 -3.79
N LEU A 13 13.95 -20.30 -3.67
CA LEU A 13 14.58 -20.97 -2.52
C LEU A 13 16.02 -21.37 -2.79
N GLY A 14 16.34 -21.80 -4.02
CA GLY A 14 17.66 -22.33 -4.37
C GLY A 14 18.74 -21.25 -4.40
N LEU A 15 18.48 -20.09 -5.01
CA LEU A 15 19.46 -18.99 -5.04
C LEU A 15 19.82 -18.47 -3.63
N PRO A 16 18.86 -18.21 -2.73
CA PRO A 16 19.16 -17.83 -1.35
C PRO A 16 19.91 -18.92 -0.56
N LEU A 17 19.57 -20.18 -0.81
CA LEU A 17 20.29 -21.30 -0.21
C LEU A 17 21.76 -21.37 -0.69
N LEU A 18 22.00 -21.17 -1.98
CA LEU A 18 23.35 -21.07 -2.54
C LEU A 18 24.11 -19.89 -1.93
N LEU A 19 23.45 -18.74 -1.78
CA LEU A 19 24.03 -17.59 -1.11
C LEU A 19 24.38 -17.91 0.34
N LEU A 20 23.49 -18.57 1.07
CA LEU A 20 23.73 -18.97 2.48
C LEU A 20 24.91 -19.93 2.65
N LEU A 21 25.16 -20.78 1.66
CA LEU A 21 26.26 -21.74 1.66
C LEU A 21 27.57 -21.15 1.10
N ALA A 22 27.52 -20.02 0.42
CA ALA A 22 28.68 -19.34 -0.12
C ALA A 22 29.52 -18.74 1.01
N PRO A 23 30.87 -18.75 0.89
CA PRO A 23 31.73 -18.02 1.81
C PRO A 23 31.42 -16.53 1.84
N THR A 24 31.43 -15.90 3.01
CA THR A 24 31.18 -14.46 3.17
C THR A 24 32.14 -13.59 2.35
N ASP A 25 33.40 -14.06 2.18
CA ASP A 25 34.46 -13.36 1.45
C ASP A 25 34.20 -13.21 -0.07
N TRP A 26 33.25 -13.99 -0.60
CA TRP A 26 32.89 -13.89 -2.04
C TRP A 26 31.96 -12.70 -2.31
N LEU A 27 31.39 -12.12 -1.27
CA LEU A 27 30.46 -11.00 -1.42
C LEU A 27 31.22 -9.67 -1.42
N PRO A 28 30.87 -8.72 -2.32
CA PRO A 28 31.53 -7.43 -2.44
C PRO A 28 31.08 -6.44 -1.34
N ILE A 29 30.94 -6.92 -0.11
CA ILE A 29 30.52 -6.12 1.06
C ILE A 29 31.62 -6.27 2.13
N ALA A 30 32.31 -5.19 2.42
CA ALA A 30 33.40 -5.20 3.39
C ALA A 30 32.90 -5.55 4.80
N ASN A 31 33.64 -6.42 5.50
CA ASN A 31 33.40 -6.79 6.90
C ASN A 31 32.00 -7.38 7.18
N LEU A 32 31.42 -8.10 6.22
CA LEU A 32 30.11 -8.73 6.37
C LEU A 32 30.13 -9.75 7.51
N THR A 33 29.26 -9.58 8.51
CA THR A 33 29.13 -10.54 9.62
C THR A 33 28.27 -11.74 9.19
N ILE A 34 28.39 -12.86 9.93
CA ILE A 34 27.60 -14.08 9.65
C ILE A 34 26.10 -13.80 9.79
N ILE A 35 25.70 -12.99 10.76
CA ILE A 35 24.29 -12.62 10.95
C ILE A 35 23.79 -11.77 9.76
N GLN A 36 24.58 -10.81 9.30
CA GLN A 36 24.25 -10.02 8.11
C GLN A 36 24.17 -10.90 6.85
N HIS A 37 25.08 -11.87 6.70
CA HIS A 37 25.05 -12.81 5.57
C HIS A 37 23.79 -13.68 5.56
N ARG A 38 23.37 -14.21 6.70
CA ARG A 38 22.11 -14.94 6.83
C ARG A 38 20.89 -14.07 6.54
N LEU A 39 20.89 -12.84 7.06
CA LEU A 39 19.83 -11.88 6.79
C LEU A 39 19.76 -11.50 5.30
N LEU A 40 20.91 -11.35 4.63
CA LEU A 40 20.97 -11.11 3.19
C LEU A 40 20.35 -12.26 2.38
N ALA A 41 20.60 -13.52 2.79
CA ALA A 41 19.96 -14.68 2.17
C ALA A 41 18.44 -14.70 2.41
N ILE A 42 17.98 -14.36 3.63
CA ILE A 42 16.54 -14.21 3.92
C ILE A 42 15.93 -13.08 3.08
N PHE A 43 16.62 -11.95 2.95
CA PHE A 43 16.16 -10.80 2.14
C PHE A 43 16.06 -11.15 0.65
N LEU A 44 17.07 -11.84 0.09
CA LEU A 44 17.03 -12.31 -1.30
C LEU A 44 15.89 -13.31 -1.53
N MET A 45 15.65 -14.22 -0.58
CA MET A 45 14.53 -15.15 -0.64
C MET A 45 13.19 -14.40 -0.64
N ALA A 46 13.03 -13.42 0.25
CA ALA A 46 11.83 -12.58 0.32
C ALA A 46 11.60 -11.85 -1.00
N ALA A 47 12.64 -11.23 -1.56
CA ALA A 47 12.58 -10.54 -2.82
C ALA A 47 12.14 -11.46 -3.96
N LEU A 48 12.76 -12.63 -4.09
CA LEU A 48 12.42 -13.59 -5.14
C LEU A 48 11.02 -14.19 -4.98
N LEU A 49 10.59 -14.50 -3.75
CA LEU A 49 9.24 -15.00 -3.50
C LEU A 49 8.18 -13.93 -3.77
N TRP A 50 8.42 -12.67 -3.44
CA TRP A 50 7.50 -11.57 -3.74
C TRP A 50 7.46 -11.23 -5.23
N VAL A 51 8.61 -11.25 -5.93
CA VAL A 51 8.69 -10.95 -7.38
C VAL A 51 8.11 -12.07 -8.24
N LEU A 52 8.44 -13.33 -7.92
CA LEU A 52 8.02 -14.48 -8.70
C LEU A 52 6.61 -15.00 -8.33
N GLU A 53 6.12 -14.65 -7.14
CA GLU A 53 4.81 -15.04 -6.59
C GLU A 53 4.46 -16.55 -6.75
N PRO A 54 5.36 -17.49 -6.39
CA PRO A 54 5.03 -18.91 -6.42
C PRO A 54 4.10 -19.31 -5.27
N VAL A 55 4.06 -18.50 -4.21
CA VAL A 55 3.21 -18.65 -3.01
C VAL A 55 2.48 -17.33 -2.72
N PRO A 56 1.39 -17.35 -1.94
CA PRO A 56 0.73 -16.11 -1.52
C PRO A 56 1.71 -15.17 -0.82
N VAL A 57 1.62 -13.86 -1.11
CA VAL A 57 2.59 -12.85 -0.62
C VAL A 57 2.71 -12.80 0.91
N PHE A 58 1.62 -13.03 1.65
CA PHE A 58 1.64 -13.10 3.11
C PHE A 58 2.38 -14.32 3.65
N SER A 59 2.40 -15.45 2.91
CA SER A 59 3.15 -16.64 3.29
C SER A 59 4.65 -16.37 3.28
N THR A 60 5.15 -15.56 2.35
CA THR A 60 6.53 -15.07 2.33
C THR A 60 6.86 -14.31 3.61
N SER A 61 5.97 -13.44 4.06
CA SER A 61 6.14 -12.65 5.28
C SER A 61 6.25 -13.52 6.54
N LEU A 62 5.41 -14.54 6.65
CA LEU A 62 5.50 -15.51 7.75
C LEU A 62 6.79 -16.30 7.70
N LEU A 63 7.24 -16.68 6.50
CA LEU A 63 8.51 -17.37 6.31
C LEU A 63 9.70 -16.49 6.70
N ILE A 64 9.69 -15.20 6.35
CA ILE A 64 10.69 -14.21 6.78
C ILE A 64 10.80 -14.20 8.30
N ILE A 65 9.70 -13.99 9.01
CA ILE A 65 9.67 -13.94 10.47
C ILE A 65 10.18 -15.27 11.06
N THR A 66 9.73 -16.40 10.53
CA THR A 66 10.15 -17.72 10.98
C THR A 66 11.66 -17.92 10.81
N LEU A 67 12.22 -17.60 9.64
CA LEU A 67 13.65 -17.77 9.39
C LEU A 67 14.49 -16.80 10.23
N GLN A 68 14.04 -15.58 10.45
CA GLN A 68 14.69 -14.65 11.37
C GLN A 68 14.74 -15.20 12.79
N LEU A 69 13.61 -15.70 13.31
CA LEU A 69 13.54 -16.32 14.63
C LEU A 69 14.47 -17.54 14.76
N VAL A 70 14.55 -18.37 13.72
CA VAL A 70 15.36 -19.60 13.75
C VAL A 70 16.84 -19.33 13.57
N MET A 71 17.23 -18.41 12.66
CA MET A 71 18.61 -18.31 12.16
C MET A 71 19.39 -17.14 12.75
N ILE A 72 18.73 -16.04 13.15
CA ILE A 72 19.39 -14.80 13.57
C ILE A 72 18.91 -14.27 14.93
N SER A 73 17.94 -14.93 15.60
CA SER A 73 17.53 -14.49 16.93
C SER A 73 18.38 -15.06 18.05
N ASP A 74 18.35 -14.39 19.20
CA ASP A 74 19.03 -14.79 20.45
C ASP A 74 18.49 -16.11 21.03
N LYS A 75 17.25 -16.49 20.68
CA LYS A 75 16.59 -17.73 21.08
C LYS A 75 16.39 -18.72 19.90
N GLY A 76 17.02 -18.46 18.76
CA GLY A 76 16.95 -19.34 17.59
C GLY A 76 17.62 -20.72 17.83
N LEU A 77 17.74 -21.50 16.76
CA LEU A 77 18.31 -22.84 16.82
C LEU A 77 19.77 -22.80 17.28
N HIS A 78 20.16 -23.68 18.20
CA HIS A 78 21.50 -23.72 18.77
C HIS A 78 22.61 -23.75 17.72
N TRP A 79 22.41 -24.49 16.64
CA TRP A 79 23.33 -24.56 15.51
C TRP A 79 23.70 -23.19 14.93
N PHE A 80 22.72 -22.27 14.84
CA PHE A 80 22.94 -20.93 14.32
C PHE A 80 23.47 -19.94 15.35
N ARG A 81 23.45 -20.30 16.65
CA ARG A 81 23.93 -19.45 17.75
C ARG A 81 25.40 -19.73 18.11
N GLY A 82 26.01 -20.81 17.58
CA GLY A 82 27.37 -21.19 17.84
C GLY A 82 28.39 -20.13 17.40
N ILE A 83 29.55 -20.08 18.08
CA ILE A 83 30.67 -19.21 17.72
C ILE A 83 31.41 -19.84 16.55
N THR A 84 31.64 -19.09 15.48
CA THR A 84 32.50 -19.49 14.35
C THR A 84 33.89 -18.88 14.52
N GLN A 85 34.95 -19.66 14.27
CA GLN A 85 36.32 -19.24 14.55
C GLN A 85 36.93 -18.29 13.52
N HIS A 86 36.26 -18.07 12.33
CA HIS A 86 36.92 -17.43 11.20
C HIS A 86 36.29 -16.08 10.76
N HIS A 87 35.08 -15.77 11.22
CA HIS A 87 34.42 -14.51 10.85
C HIS A 87 33.70 -13.86 12.03
N PRO A 88 33.60 -12.51 12.10
CA PRO A 88 32.82 -11.84 13.13
C PRO A 88 31.38 -12.30 13.04
N ARG A 89 30.81 -12.76 14.15
CA ARG A 89 29.46 -13.31 14.19
C ARG A 89 28.40 -12.23 13.92
N GLY A 90 28.60 -11.04 14.42
CA GLY A 90 27.57 -9.99 14.53
C GLY A 90 26.62 -10.22 15.71
N ASP A 91 25.75 -9.25 15.98
CA ASP A 91 24.81 -9.29 17.09
C ASP A 91 23.54 -10.04 16.70
N LEU A 92 23.09 -10.94 17.59
CA LEU A 92 21.81 -11.62 17.45
C LEU A 92 20.68 -10.67 17.84
N ILE A 93 19.57 -10.76 17.12
CA ILE A 93 18.38 -9.94 17.40
C ILE A 93 17.58 -10.58 18.55
N PRO A 94 17.12 -9.82 19.54
CA PRO A 94 16.18 -10.33 20.52
C PRO A 94 14.92 -10.88 19.82
N TYR A 95 14.52 -12.10 20.14
CA TYR A 95 13.34 -12.70 19.52
C TYR A 95 12.06 -11.87 19.75
N THR A 96 12.01 -11.17 20.89
CA THR A 96 10.92 -10.24 21.22
C THR A 96 10.78 -9.11 20.22
N ASP A 97 11.90 -8.61 19.69
CA ASP A 97 11.90 -7.52 18.73
C ASP A 97 11.37 -7.98 17.37
N ILE A 98 11.75 -9.19 16.95
CA ILE A 98 11.18 -9.81 15.73
C ILE A 98 9.68 -10.03 15.90
N LEU A 99 9.23 -10.56 17.04
CA LEU A 99 7.82 -10.81 17.30
C LEU A 99 7.02 -9.52 17.52
N SER A 100 7.65 -8.43 17.93
CA SER A 100 7.01 -7.11 18.08
C SER A 100 6.40 -6.60 16.77
N ALA A 101 6.88 -7.10 15.63
CA ALA A 101 6.31 -6.79 14.33
C ALA A 101 4.80 -7.09 14.24
N PHE A 102 4.30 -8.14 14.92
CA PHE A 102 2.87 -8.48 14.95
C PHE A 102 2.03 -7.52 15.79
N SER A 103 2.63 -6.82 16.74
CA SER A 103 1.96 -5.84 17.62
C SER A 103 2.35 -4.41 17.30
N SER A 104 2.92 -4.18 16.12
CA SER A 104 3.29 -2.83 15.67
C SER A 104 2.08 -1.89 15.71
N PRO A 105 2.26 -0.62 16.12
CA PRO A 105 1.22 0.40 16.07
C PRO A 105 0.56 0.53 14.69
N ILE A 106 1.30 0.24 13.61
CA ILE A 106 0.79 0.27 12.24
C ILE A 106 -0.22 -0.85 12.00
N ILE A 107 0.01 -2.05 12.55
CA ILE A 107 -0.97 -3.15 12.50
C ILE A 107 -2.28 -2.72 13.17
N ILE A 108 -2.19 -2.07 14.34
CA ILE A 108 -3.34 -1.54 15.05
C ILE A 108 -4.08 -0.46 14.24
N LEU A 109 -3.34 0.41 13.56
CA LEU A 109 -3.92 1.43 12.68
C LEU A 109 -4.76 0.79 11.56
N PHE A 110 -4.24 -0.24 10.90
CA PHE A 110 -4.99 -0.99 9.90
C PHE A 110 -6.20 -1.72 10.48
N MET A 111 -6.06 -2.36 11.63
CA MET A 111 -7.19 -3.04 12.29
C MET A 111 -8.33 -2.06 12.59
N GLY A 112 -8.01 -0.86 13.08
CA GLY A 112 -8.99 0.22 13.27
C GLY A 112 -9.68 0.63 11.97
N GLY A 113 -8.91 0.87 10.91
CA GLY A 113 -9.43 1.20 9.58
C GLY A 113 -10.30 0.09 8.98
N PHE A 114 -9.88 -1.18 9.08
CA PHE A 114 -10.67 -2.32 8.61
C PHE A 114 -11.97 -2.49 9.41
N SER A 115 -11.93 -2.26 10.73
CA SER A 115 -13.14 -2.31 11.55
C SER A 115 -14.15 -1.24 11.15
N LEU A 116 -13.69 -0.03 10.87
CA LEU A 116 -14.54 1.05 10.34
C LEU A 116 -15.17 0.67 9.00
N ALA A 117 -14.38 0.14 8.07
CA ALA A 117 -14.85 -0.28 6.76
C ALA A 117 -15.89 -1.40 6.85
N ILE A 118 -15.63 -2.44 7.65
CA ILE A 118 -16.54 -3.57 7.84
C ILE A 118 -17.86 -3.10 8.46
N ALA A 119 -17.80 -2.26 9.50
CA ALA A 119 -19.01 -1.73 10.15
C ALA A 119 -19.79 -0.81 9.19
N ALA A 120 -19.11 0.06 8.42
CA ALA A 120 -19.75 0.91 7.44
C ALA A 120 -20.48 0.10 6.35
N SER A 121 -19.88 -0.95 5.83
CA SER A 121 -20.52 -1.83 4.85
C SER A 121 -21.66 -2.66 5.44
N LYS A 122 -21.50 -3.20 6.64
CA LYS A 122 -22.55 -3.98 7.33
C LYS A 122 -23.83 -3.18 7.59
N TYR A 123 -23.70 -1.89 7.87
CA TYR A 123 -24.82 -0.97 8.15
C TYR A 123 -25.10 -0.02 7.00
N GLU A 124 -24.64 -0.35 5.79
CA GLU A 124 -24.93 0.35 4.54
C GLU A 124 -24.61 1.86 4.57
N LEU A 125 -23.68 2.28 5.45
CA LEU A 125 -23.26 3.67 5.53
C LEU A 125 -22.62 4.11 4.21
N ASP A 126 -21.70 3.28 3.72
CA ASP A 126 -20.91 3.52 2.51
C ASP A 126 -21.79 3.68 1.26
N ILE A 127 -22.69 2.73 0.99
CA ILE A 127 -23.53 2.77 -0.21
C ILE A 127 -24.59 3.89 -0.14
N ASN A 128 -25.18 4.14 1.04
CA ASN A 128 -26.19 5.20 1.20
C ASN A 128 -25.54 6.57 1.14
N LEU A 129 -24.35 6.73 1.73
CA LEU A 129 -23.59 7.97 1.63
C LEU A 129 -23.15 8.24 0.18
N ALA A 130 -22.69 7.20 -0.55
CA ALA A 130 -22.35 7.32 -1.97
C ALA A 130 -23.55 7.79 -2.81
N ARG A 131 -24.74 7.23 -2.58
CA ARG A 131 -25.97 7.64 -3.27
C ARG A 131 -26.33 9.09 -3.00
N VAL A 132 -26.25 9.53 -1.76
CA VAL A 132 -26.53 10.93 -1.39
C VAL A 132 -25.53 11.88 -2.00
N LEU A 133 -24.23 11.55 -1.90
CA LEU A 133 -23.15 12.36 -2.44
C LEU A 133 -23.14 12.43 -3.98
N LEU A 134 -23.71 11.43 -4.66
CA LEU A 134 -23.78 11.44 -6.13
C LEU A 134 -24.91 12.34 -6.67
N ARG A 135 -25.98 12.58 -5.90
CA ARG A 135 -27.14 13.39 -6.34
C ARG A 135 -26.79 14.80 -6.87
N PRO A 136 -25.89 15.58 -6.24
CA PRO A 136 -25.54 16.92 -6.70
C PRO A 136 -24.90 16.97 -8.09
N PHE A 137 -24.31 15.86 -8.56
CA PHE A 137 -23.65 15.80 -9.86
C PHE A 137 -24.62 15.70 -11.05
N GLY A 138 -25.93 15.57 -10.78
CA GLY A 138 -26.97 15.61 -11.78
C GLY A 138 -26.96 14.41 -12.73
N GLN A 139 -27.40 14.63 -13.98
CA GLN A 139 -27.58 13.55 -14.97
C GLN A 139 -26.57 13.61 -16.14
N HIS A 140 -25.70 14.60 -16.16
CA HIS A 140 -24.73 14.73 -17.26
C HIS A 140 -23.57 13.74 -17.06
N PRO A 141 -23.22 12.88 -18.07
CA PRO A 141 -22.22 11.82 -17.96
C PRO A 141 -20.88 12.26 -17.37
N LYS A 142 -20.40 13.44 -17.78
CA LYS A 142 -19.14 14.01 -17.29
C LYS A 142 -19.15 14.25 -15.78
N PHE A 143 -20.24 14.79 -15.26
CA PHE A 143 -20.36 15.09 -13.83
C PHE A 143 -20.66 13.83 -13.02
N ILE A 144 -21.44 12.87 -13.57
CA ILE A 144 -21.62 11.55 -12.95
C ILE A 144 -20.28 10.88 -12.76
N MET A 145 -19.44 10.84 -13.81
CA MET A 145 -18.09 10.26 -13.72
C MET A 145 -17.23 10.99 -12.68
N LEU A 146 -17.27 12.34 -12.65
CA LEU A 146 -16.57 13.12 -11.62
C LEU A 146 -17.05 12.76 -10.22
N GLY A 147 -18.37 12.71 -10.01
CA GLY A 147 -18.97 12.32 -8.74
C GLY A 147 -18.55 10.92 -8.30
N LEU A 148 -18.62 9.94 -9.21
CA LEU A 148 -18.16 8.58 -8.94
C LEU A 148 -16.68 8.55 -8.56
N MET A 149 -15.82 9.28 -9.27
CA MET A 149 -14.38 9.34 -8.96
C MET A 149 -14.12 9.99 -7.60
N LEU A 150 -14.74 11.13 -7.31
CA LEU A 150 -14.53 11.83 -6.04
C LEU A 150 -15.04 11.00 -4.85
N ILE A 151 -16.22 10.39 -4.98
CA ILE A 151 -16.79 9.54 -3.94
C ILE A 151 -15.94 8.30 -3.74
N THR A 152 -15.52 7.62 -4.82
CA THR A 152 -14.63 6.47 -4.75
C THR A 152 -13.32 6.83 -4.07
N ALA A 153 -12.71 7.95 -4.42
CA ALA A 153 -11.46 8.40 -3.81
C ALA A 153 -11.62 8.69 -2.32
N VAL A 154 -12.69 9.40 -1.91
CA VAL A 154 -12.95 9.69 -0.49
C VAL A 154 -13.15 8.41 0.32
N PHE A 155 -13.91 7.43 -0.19
CA PHE A 155 -14.04 6.15 0.51
C PHE A 155 -12.72 5.39 0.57
N SER A 156 -11.96 5.38 -0.52
CA SER A 156 -10.67 4.71 -0.59
C SER A 156 -9.60 5.33 0.32
N MET A 157 -9.78 6.55 0.77
CA MET A 157 -8.93 7.17 1.81
C MET A 157 -9.06 6.47 3.17
N PHE A 158 -10.22 5.90 3.48
CA PHE A 158 -10.54 5.37 4.81
C PHE A 158 -10.94 3.90 4.80
N MET A 159 -11.15 3.32 3.62
CA MET A 159 -11.52 1.93 3.41
C MET A 159 -10.52 1.28 2.45
N SER A 160 -10.50 -0.07 2.38
CA SER A 160 -9.63 -0.71 1.39
C SER A 160 -10.07 -0.39 -0.04
N ASN A 161 -9.10 -0.17 -0.93
CA ASN A 161 -9.34 0.07 -2.36
C ASN A 161 -10.24 -1.02 -2.97
N THR A 162 -10.06 -2.26 -2.55
CA THR A 162 -10.84 -3.43 -3.01
C THR A 162 -12.31 -3.32 -2.61
N ALA A 163 -12.59 -3.10 -1.32
CA ALA A 163 -13.97 -2.98 -0.82
C ALA A 163 -14.69 -1.79 -1.45
N THR A 164 -14.02 -0.64 -1.54
CA THR A 164 -14.54 0.55 -2.20
C THR A 164 -14.87 0.28 -3.66
N THR A 165 -14.00 -0.44 -4.38
CA THR A 165 -14.23 -0.78 -5.80
C THR A 165 -15.44 -1.71 -5.96
N VAL A 166 -15.57 -2.74 -5.13
CA VAL A 166 -16.74 -3.65 -5.18
C VAL A 166 -18.04 -2.87 -4.98
N MET A 167 -18.09 -2.05 -3.96
CA MET A 167 -19.28 -1.22 -3.63
C MET A 167 -19.63 -0.25 -4.78
N MET A 168 -18.63 0.45 -5.32
CA MET A 168 -18.85 1.43 -6.38
C MET A 168 -19.20 0.78 -7.73
N LEU A 169 -18.65 -0.38 -8.06
CA LEU A 169 -19.06 -1.16 -9.23
C LEU A 169 -20.49 -1.68 -9.08
N ALA A 170 -20.90 -2.11 -7.89
CA ALA A 170 -22.29 -2.49 -7.62
C ALA A 170 -23.26 -1.31 -7.79
N LEU A 171 -22.88 -0.12 -7.31
CA LEU A 171 -23.65 1.13 -7.50
C LEU A 171 -23.70 1.54 -8.98
N LEU A 172 -22.64 1.25 -9.75
CA LEU A 172 -22.55 1.57 -11.17
C LEU A 172 -23.40 0.64 -12.04
N THR A 173 -23.65 -0.60 -11.63
CA THR A 173 -24.36 -1.63 -12.40
C THR A 173 -25.73 -1.14 -12.94
N PRO A 174 -26.64 -0.57 -12.15
CA PRO A 174 -27.92 -0.05 -12.67
C PRO A 174 -27.74 1.15 -13.62
N ILE A 175 -26.68 1.94 -13.47
CA ILE A 175 -26.36 3.05 -14.35
C ILE A 175 -25.93 2.54 -15.73
N ILE A 176 -25.12 1.49 -15.77
CA ILE A 176 -24.65 0.86 -17.02
C ILE A 176 -25.80 0.16 -17.75
N ALA A 177 -26.73 -0.46 -17.00
CA ALA A 177 -27.82 -1.24 -17.57
C ALA A 177 -28.76 -0.44 -18.49
N VAL A 178 -28.84 0.89 -18.30
CA VAL A 178 -29.66 1.80 -19.13
C VAL A 178 -28.90 2.35 -20.34
N LEU A 179 -27.59 2.11 -20.44
CA LEU A 179 -26.76 2.56 -21.56
C LEU A 179 -26.79 1.55 -22.73
N PRO A 180 -26.68 2.01 -23.97
CA PRO A 180 -26.58 1.13 -25.13
C PRO A 180 -25.34 0.20 -25.04
N LYS A 181 -25.51 -1.03 -25.52
CA LYS A 181 -24.39 -1.97 -25.61
C LYS A 181 -23.29 -1.41 -26.51
N GLY A 182 -22.06 -1.40 -25.99
CA GLY A 182 -20.89 -0.91 -26.71
C GLY A 182 -20.64 0.60 -26.63
N ASP A 183 -21.45 1.36 -25.88
CA ASP A 183 -21.19 2.78 -25.65
C ASP A 183 -19.82 2.98 -24.95
N PRO A 184 -18.94 3.84 -25.49
CA PRO A 184 -17.66 4.15 -24.86
C PRO A 184 -17.78 4.69 -23.41
N LEU A 185 -18.91 5.31 -23.05
CA LEU A 185 -19.18 5.79 -21.70
C LEU A 185 -19.12 4.65 -20.66
N VAL A 186 -19.60 3.45 -21.02
CA VAL A 186 -19.55 2.29 -20.13
C VAL A 186 -18.10 1.98 -19.73
N LYS A 187 -17.18 2.01 -20.70
CA LYS A 187 -15.74 1.84 -20.40
C LYS A 187 -15.21 2.93 -19.50
N ALA A 188 -15.53 4.18 -19.78
CA ALA A 188 -15.09 5.32 -18.96
C ALA A 188 -15.58 5.19 -17.50
N LEU A 189 -16.86 4.86 -17.31
CA LEU A 189 -17.47 4.71 -15.99
C LEU A 189 -16.90 3.51 -15.22
N VAL A 190 -16.62 2.39 -15.89
CA VAL A 190 -16.00 1.23 -15.24
C VAL A 190 -14.54 1.51 -14.87
N LEU A 191 -13.76 2.15 -15.78
CA LEU A 191 -12.35 2.48 -15.55
C LEU A 191 -12.18 3.56 -14.48
N CYS A 192 -13.13 4.51 -14.36
CA CYS A 192 -12.99 5.59 -13.38
C CYS A 192 -12.98 5.08 -11.94
N ILE A 193 -13.62 3.93 -11.64
CA ILE A 193 -13.67 3.35 -10.29
C ILE A 193 -12.30 2.87 -9.81
N PRO A 194 -11.61 1.90 -10.48
CA PRO A 194 -10.30 1.45 -10.02
C PRO A 194 -9.24 2.56 -10.03
N VAL A 195 -9.29 3.47 -11.01
CA VAL A 195 -8.41 4.64 -11.07
C VAL A 195 -8.61 5.51 -9.83
N ALA A 196 -9.85 5.83 -9.48
CA ALA A 196 -10.14 6.66 -8.33
C ALA A 196 -9.85 5.94 -6.99
N ALA A 197 -10.08 4.63 -6.92
CA ALA A 197 -9.76 3.85 -5.72
C ALA A 197 -8.25 3.79 -5.47
N ASN A 198 -7.47 3.43 -6.48
CA ASN A 198 -6.00 3.34 -6.36
C ASN A 198 -5.38 4.71 -6.06
N THR A 199 -5.83 5.77 -6.76
CA THR A 199 -5.33 7.13 -6.55
C THR A 199 -5.77 7.69 -5.20
N GLY A 200 -7.04 7.52 -4.82
CA GLY A 200 -7.61 8.04 -3.57
C GLY A 200 -6.92 7.50 -2.33
N GLY A 201 -6.56 6.20 -2.33
CA GLY A 201 -5.84 5.58 -1.23
C GLY A 201 -4.50 6.24 -0.91
N ILE A 202 -3.88 6.95 -1.84
CA ILE A 202 -2.61 7.66 -1.61
C ILE A 202 -2.78 8.80 -0.59
N ALA A 203 -3.97 9.39 -0.48
CA ALA A 203 -4.21 10.60 0.30
C ALA A 203 -4.07 10.43 1.81
N THR A 204 -4.20 9.22 2.36
CA THR A 204 -4.13 8.99 3.81
C THR A 204 -3.16 7.86 4.18
N PRO A 205 -2.66 7.84 5.42
CA PRO A 205 -1.79 6.76 5.90
C PRO A 205 -2.39 5.36 5.79
N ILE A 206 -3.71 5.23 5.88
CA ILE A 206 -4.44 3.95 5.92
C ILE A 206 -5.07 3.54 4.58
N GLY A 207 -5.12 4.46 3.62
CA GLY A 207 -5.83 4.22 2.36
C GLY A 207 -5.16 3.16 1.48
N THR A 208 -3.84 3.00 1.57
CA THR A 208 -3.10 1.97 0.85
C THR A 208 -1.90 1.47 1.65
N PRO A 209 -1.57 0.15 1.59
CA PRO A 209 -0.47 -0.42 2.37
C PRO A 209 0.90 0.23 2.17
N PRO A 210 1.34 0.64 0.97
CA PRO A 210 2.62 1.33 0.80
C PRO A 210 2.81 2.55 1.70
N ASN A 211 1.75 3.32 1.96
CA ASN A 211 1.80 4.50 2.83
C ASN A 211 2.16 4.10 4.27
N ALA A 212 1.52 3.08 4.78
CA ALA A 212 1.78 2.60 6.13
C ALA A 212 3.15 1.93 6.26
N ILE A 213 3.63 1.26 5.21
CA ILE A 213 4.99 0.72 5.17
C ILE A 213 6.01 1.86 5.23
N ALA A 214 5.79 2.97 4.52
CA ALA A 214 6.65 4.15 4.63
C ALA A 214 6.69 4.70 6.06
N LEU A 215 5.54 4.77 6.74
CA LEU A 215 5.45 5.27 8.12
C LEU A 215 6.26 4.45 9.14
N GLN A 216 6.60 3.19 8.84
CA GLN A 216 7.46 2.38 9.72
C GLN A 216 8.86 2.97 9.87
N TYR A 217 9.35 3.59 8.80
CA TYR A 217 10.69 4.19 8.73
C TYR A 217 10.66 5.69 9.05
N LEU A 218 9.48 6.31 9.05
CA LEU A 218 9.28 7.73 9.38
C LEU A 218 9.01 7.91 10.88
N THR A 219 10.03 7.66 11.69
CA THR A 219 10.00 7.72 13.16
C THR A 219 10.87 8.85 13.70
N GLY A 220 10.79 9.13 14.99
CA GLY A 220 11.61 10.18 15.64
C GLY A 220 11.39 11.55 15.01
N GLU A 221 12.46 12.16 14.54
CA GLU A 221 12.44 13.49 13.88
C GLU A 221 11.76 13.47 12.49
N TYR A 222 11.74 12.30 11.83
CA TYR A 222 11.08 12.12 10.53
C TYR A 222 9.60 11.77 10.64
N LYS A 223 9.03 11.77 11.84
CA LYS A 223 7.66 11.37 12.08
C LYS A 223 6.66 12.23 11.30
N VAL A 224 5.78 11.56 10.55
CA VAL A 224 4.68 12.19 9.82
C VAL A 224 3.36 11.88 10.53
N SER A 225 2.58 12.92 10.86
CA SER A 225 1.24 12.76 11.41
C SER A 225 0.23 12.37 10.33
N PHE A 226 -0.97 11.93 10.75
CA PHE A 226 -2.05 11.62 9.82
C PHE A 226 -2.38 12.82 8.91
N LEU A 227 -2.56 13.99 9.52
CA LEU A 227 -2.81 15.23 8.78
C LEU A 227 -1.60 15.64 7.92
N GLY A 228 -0.37 15.50 8.45
CA GLY A 228 0.86 15.79 7.69
C GLY A 228 0.97 14.94 6.41
N TRP A 229 0.60 13.66 6.47
CA TRP A 229 0.51 12.83 5.28
C TRP A 229 -0.55 13.36 4.30
N MET A 230 -1.74 13.70 4.80
CA MET A 230 -2.80 14.23 3.95
C MET A 230 -2.44 15.57 3.30
N GLN A 231 -1.67 16.42 3.96
CA GLN A 231 -1.19 17.69 3.37
C GLN A 231 -0.34 17.48 2.12
N MET A 232 0.35 16.35 2.02
CA MET A 232 1.13 15.99 0.83
C MET A 232 0.30 15.13 -0.15
N GLY A 233 -0.43 14.16 0.35
CA GLY A 233 -1.17 13.20 -0.47
C GLY A 233 -2.43 13.77 -1.11
N LEU A 234 -3.20 14.61 -0.39
CA LEU A 234 -4.46 15.13 -0.89
C LEU A 234 -4.31 16.07 -2.10
N PRO A 235 -3.37 17.04 -2.12
CA PRO A 235 -3.12 17.85 -3.31
C PRO A 235 -2.72 17.00 -4.51
N PHE A 236 -1.83 16.01 -4.30
CA PHE A 236 -1.46 15.06 -5.34
C PHE A 236 -2.68 14.33 -5.91
N VAL A 237 -3.52 13.77 -5.04
CA VAL A 237 -4.73 13.03 -5.44
C VAL A 237 -5.70 13.92 -6.21
N ILE A 238 -5.93 15.15 -5.77
CA ILE A 238 -6.83 16.10 -6.46
C ILE A 238 -6.36 16.37 -7.89
N VAL A 239 -5.07 16.67 -8.07
CA VAL A 239 -4.49 16.95 -9.40
C VAL A 239 -4.55 15.71 -10.27
N GLN A 240 -4.13 14.55 -9.75
CA GLN A 240 -4.12 13.30 -10.48
C GLN A 240 -5.52 12.84 -10.89
N LEU A 241 -6.52 12.95 -10.01
CA LEU A 241 -7.92 12.63 -10.33
C LEU A 241 -8.53 13.60 -11.35
N THR A 242 -8.21 14.89 -11.27
CA THR A 242 -8.66 15.88 -12.24
C THR A 242 -8.10 15.55 -13.63
N PHE A 243 -6.82 15.19 -13.70
CA PHE A 243 -6.19 14.74 -14.93
C PHE A 243 -6.80 13.42 -15.44
N ALA A 244 -7.03 12.45 -14.56
CA ALA A 244 -7.66 11.17 -14.89
C ALA A 244 -9.09 11.36 -15.44
N TRP A 245 -9.89 12.24 -14.80
CA TRP A 245 -11.23 12.61 -15.27
C TRP A 245 -11.20 13.22 -16.66
N TRP A 246 -10.29 14.16 -16.92
CA TRP A 246 -10.10 14.75 -18.26
C TRP A 246 -9.65 13.70 -19.27
N LEU A 247 -8.69 12.82 -18.91
CA LEU A 247 -8.15 11.76 -19.77
C LEU A 247 -9.24 10.79 -20.20
N LEU A 248 -10.04 10.27 -19.24
CA LEU A 248 -11.11 9.33 -19.54
C LEU A 248 -12.16 9.91 -20.47
N GLN A 249 -12.52 11.18 -20.31
CA GLN A 249 -13.43 11.87 -21.23
C GLN A 249 -12.85 12.00 -22.64
N ARG A 250 -11.54 12.17 -22.78
CA ARG A 250 -10.87 12.26 -24.08
C ARG A 250 -10.74 10.91 -24.78
N LEU A 251 -10.49 9.87 -24.02
CA LEU A 251 -10.29 8.52 -24.56
C LEU A 251 -11.60 7.81 -24.91
N PHE A 252 -12.66 8.05 -24.15
CA PHE A 252 -13.92 7.34 -24.24
C PHE A 252 -15.09 8.34 -24.41
N GLN A 253 -15.12 9.01 -25.54
CA GLN A 253 -16.14 10.01 -25.84
C GLN A 253 -17.48 9.34 -26.07
N SER A 254 -18.52 9.80 -25.36
CA SER A 254 -19.90 9.39 -25.55
C SER A 254 -20.72 10.53 -26.15
N GLN A 255 -21.71 10.18 -26.98
CA GLN A 255 -22.67 11.12 -27.54
C GLN A 255 -23.89 11.36 -26.62
N HIS A 256 -24.00 10.61 -25.52
CA HIS A 256 -25.11 10.78 -24.59
C HIS A 256 -24.96 12.04 -23.78
N THR A 257 -26.08 12.80 -23.70
CA THR A 257 -26.15 14.05 -22.93
C THR A 257 -26.77 13.86 -21.56
N ARG A 258 -27.48 12.76 -21.32
CA ARG A 258 -28.16 12.47 -20.05
C ARG A 258 -28.14 10.98 -19.74
N VAL A 259 -27.92 10.67 -18.47
CA VAL A 259 -28.02 9.31 -17.89
C VAL A 259 -28.96 9.40 -16.70
N ASN A 260 -29.98 8.56 -16.68
CA ASN A 260 -30.94 8.56 -15.56
C ASN A 260 -30.33 7.82 -14.37
N LEU A 261 -30.22 8.49 -13.24
CA LEU A 261 -29.73 7.94 -11.98
C LEU A 261 -30.92 7.51 -11.12
N ALA A 262 -31.33 6.26 -11.23
CA ALA A 262 -32.29 5.67 -10.29
C ALA A 262 -31.59 5.22 -9.01
N LEU A 263 -31.23 6.19 -8.16
CA LEU A 263 -30.55 5.92 -6.89
C LEU A 263 -31.56 5.92 -5.73
N GLU A 264 -32.20 4.79 -5.49
CA GLU A 264 -33.06 4.59 -4.34
C GLU A 264 -32.25 4.00 -3.17
N GLY A 265 -32.48 4.48 -1.96
CA GLY A 265 -31.86 3.98 -0.73
C GLY A 265 -32.17 4.89 0.45
N ARG A 266 -32.20 4.32 1.64
CA ARG A 266 -32.43 5.04 2.90
C ARG A 266 -31.41 4.60 3.93
N PHE A 267 -30.91 5.55 4.70
CA PHE A 267 -30.07 5.26 5.85
C PHE A 267 -30.83 4.39 6.86
N LEU A 268 -30.16 3.36 7.39
CA LEU A 268 -30.71 2.53 8.45
C LEU A 268 -30.88 3.37 9.71
N GLN A 269 -32.02 3.17 10.41
CA GLN A 269 -32.39 3.95 11.60
C GLN A 269 -32.33 3.09 12.89
N SER A 270 -31.45 2.09 12.92
CA SER A 270 -31.22 1.31 14.13
C SER A 270 -30.19 2.00 15.04
N TRP A 271 -30.20 1.70 16.34
CA TRP A 271 -29.21 2.24 17.27
C TRP A 271 -27.78 1.81 16.89
N GLN A 272 -27.64 0.59 16.33
CA GLN A 272 -26.35 0.10 15.83
C GLN A 272 -25.86 0.94 14.65
N ALA A 273 -26.75 1.26 13.70
CA ALA A 273 -26.42 2.11 12.56
C ALA A 273 -25.96 3.51 13.00
N TYR A 274 -26.68 4.12 13.94
CA TYR A 274 -26.25 5.41 14.50
C TYR A 274 -24.91 5.31 15.22
N THR A 275 -24.67 4.23 15.96
CA THR A 275 -23.35 3.99 16.60
C THR A 275 -22.24 3.92 15.53
N VAL A 276 -22.47 3.23 14.40
CA VAL A 276 -21.51 3.18 13.31
C VAL A 276 -21.28 4.56 12.71
N TYR A 277 -22.35 5.31 12.41
CA TYR A 277 -22.24 6.64 11.78
C TYR A 277 -21.47 7.62 12.67
N ILE A 278 -21.79 7.66 13.94
CA ILE A 278 -21.14 8.54 14.92
C ILE A 278 -19.67 8.13 15.11
N THR A 279 -19.40 6.83 15.30
CA THR A 279 -18.03 6.34 15.52
C THR A 279 -17.16 6.57 14.29
N PHE A 280 -17.71 6.37 13.09
CA PHE A 280 -16.99 6.61 11.82
C PHE A 280 -16.61 8.10 11.70
N ALA A 281 -17.59 9.00 11.86
CA ALA A 281 -17.34 10.44 11.78
C ALA A 281 -16.37 10.91 12.89
N LEU A 282 -16.57 10.45 14.13
CA LEU A 282 -15.72 10.80 15.27
C LEU A 282 -14.28 10.35 15.05
N THR A 283 -14.05 9.14 14.57
CA THR A 283 -12.69 8.64 14.32
C THR A 283 -11.96 9.47 13.28
N ILE A 284 -12.64 9.84 12.18
CA ILE A 284 -12.05 10.70 11.16
C ILE A 284 -11.72 12.08 11.75
N VAL A 285 -12.64 12.69 12.50
CA VAL A 285 -12.41 13.98 13.15
C VAL A 285 -11.22 13.89 14.10
N LEU A 286 -11.12 12.85 14.92
CA LEU A 286 -9.98 12.66 15.82
C LEU A 286 -8.67 12.48 15.06
N TRP A 287 -8.63 11.77 13.94
CA TRP A 287 -7.42 11.69 13.11
C TRP A 287 -6.99 13.02 12.51
N LEU A 288 -7.96 13.86 12.13
CA LEU A 288 -7.68 15.19 11.55
C LEU A 288 -7.28 16.22 12.61
N THR A 289 -7.68 16.03 13.85
CA THR A 289 -7.50 17.00 14.94
C THR A 289 -6.50 16.54 16.00
N THR A 290 -5.57 15.66 15.66
CA THR A 290 -4.54 15.12 16.58
C THR A 290 -3.75 16.20 17.30
N SER A 291 -3.50 17.35 16.66
CA SER A 291 -2.85 18.51 17.24
C SER A 291 -3.66 19.20 18.36
N LEU A 292 -4.99 19.05 18.37
CA LEU A 292 -5.86 19.69 19.36
C LEU A 292 -6.00 18.87 20.65
N HIS A 293 -6.10 17.54 20.53
CA HIS A 293 -6.34 16.65 21.68
C HIS A 293 -5.11 15.84 22.10
N GLY A 294 -4.00 15.88 21.35
CA GLY A 294 -2.75 15.23 21.68
C GLY A 294 -2.71 13.70 21.57
N MET A 295 -3.84 13.02 21.23
CA MET A 295 -3.84 11.57 21.03
C MET A 295 -3.10 11.22 19.75
N ASN A 296 -2.26 10.16 19.85
CA ASN A 296 -1.60 9.62 18.65
C ASN A 296 -2.62 8.92 17.73
N THR A 297 -2.38 8.99 16.43
CA THR A 297 -3.17 8.35 15.36
C THR A 297 -3.45 6.86 15.65
N TYR A 298 -2.46 6.15 16.18
CA TYR A 298 -2.57 4.72 16.53
C TYR A 298 -3.50 4.47 17.73
N VAL A 299 -3.51 5.39 18.70
CA VAL A 299 -4.43 5.34 19.85
C VAL A 299 -5.86 5.57 19.39
N VAL A 300 -6.08 6.55 18.52
CA VAL A 300 -7.40 6.81 17.92
C VAL A 300 -7.93 5.58 17.19
N ALA A 301 -7.08 4.83 16.49
CA ALA A 301 -7.48 3.65 15.73
C ALA A 301 -8.06 2.50 16.59
N VAL A 302 -7.72 2.44 17.87
CA VAL A 302 -8.28 1.42 18.79
C VAL A 302 -9.74 1.73 19.16
N ILE A 303 -10.15 3.00 19.15
CA ILE A 303 -11.48 3.45 19.59
C ILE A 303 -12.60 2.76 18.80
N PRO A 304 -12.65 2.79 17.46
CA PRO A 304 -13.70 2.12 16.71
C PRO A 304 -13.72 0.62 16.95
N LEU A 305 -12.57 -0.03 17.05
CA LEU A 305 -12.49 -1.46 17.32
C LEU A 305 -13.12 -1.80 18.68
N ALA A 306 -12.81 -1.03 19.73
CA ALA A 306 -13.37 -1.22 21.06
C ALA A 306 -14.88 -0.97 21.09
N ILE A 307 -15.36 0.14 20.51
CA ILE A 307 -16.79 0.47 20.46
C ILE A 307 -17.58 -0.62 19.73
N PHE A 308 -17.12 -1.03 18.54
CA PHE A 308 -17.86 -1.98 17.72
C PHE A 308 -17.87 -3.39 18.29
N THR A 309 -16.82 -3.81 18.99
CA THR A 309 -16.81 -5.11 19.68
C THR A 309 -17.65 -5.09 20.95
N LEU A 310 -17.59 -4.02 21.74
CA LEU A 310 -18.40 -3.85 22.96
C LEU A 310 -19.91 -3.82 22.64
N THR A 311 -20.29 -3.16 21.55
CA THR A 311 -21.69 -3.04 21.12
C THR A 311 -22.19 -4.24 20.31
N GLY A 312 -21.34 -5.23 20.02
CA GLY A 312 -21.68 -6.40 19.22
C GLY A 312 -21.88 -6.10 17.72
N ILE A 313 -21.55 -4.89 17.26
CA ILE A 313 -21.56 -4.52 15.85
C ILE A 313 -20.55 -5.36 15.07
N ILE A 314 -19.35 -5.53 15.63
CA ILE A 314 -18.33 -6.46 15.16
C ILE A 314 -18.29 -7.66 16.14
N GLY A 315 -18.68 -8.81 15.64
CA GLY A 315 -18.57 -10.09 16.33
C GLY A 315 -17.56 -11.02 15.66
N LYS A 316 -17.59 -12.29 16.03
CA LYS A 316 -16.71 -13.31 15.43
C LYS A 316 -16.81 -13.41 13.90
N PRO A 317 -17.99 -13.31 13.26
CA PRO A 317 -18.10 -13.34 11.79
C PRO A 317 -17.40 -12.16 11.12
N GLU A 318 -17.52 -10.96 11.68
CA GLU A 318 -16.93 -9.75 11.14
C GLU A 318 -15.41 -9.72 11.35
N LEU A 319 -14.91 -10.21 12.48
CA LEU A 319 -13.46 -10.33 12.72
C LEU A 319 -12.76 -11.22 11.69
N LYS A 320 -13.47 -12.20 11.11
CA LYS A 320 -12.94 -13.03 10.02
C LYS A 320 -12.83 -12.28 8.70
N GLN A 321 -13.55 -11.15 8.53
CA GLN A 321 -13.52 -10.32 7.33
C GLN A 321 -12.37 -9.30 7.34
N ILE A 322 -11.65 -9.17 8.46
CA ILE A 322 -10.42 -8.38 8.52
C ILE A 322 -9.43 -8.96 7.50
N ASN A 323 -8.78 -8.10 6.74
CA ASN A 323 -7.78 -8.50 5.75
C ASN A 323 -6.47 -8.94 6.46
N TRP A 324 -6.50 -10.12 7.08
CA TRP A 324 -5.38 -10.69 7.83
C TRP A 324 -4.14 -10.89 6.97
N ASP A 325 -4.33 -11.21 5.70
CA ASP A 325 -3.26 -11.33 4.70
C ASP A 325 -2.46 -10.03 4.56
N VAL A 326 -3.13 -8.87 4.55
CA VAL A 326 -2.47 -7.56 4.52
C VAL A 326 -1.71 -7.31 5.83
N LEU A 327 -2.32 -7.61 6.99
CA LEU A 327 -1.67 -7.42 8.29
C LEU A 327 -0.39 -8.26 8.41
N TRP A 328 -0.44 -9.53 7.99
CA TRP A 328 0.72 -10.43 8.01
C TRP A 328 1.78 -10.00 7.01
N LEU A 329 1.37 -9.52 5.84
CA LEU A 329 2.30 -8.99 4.84
C LEU A 329 3.06 -7.77 5.38
N VAL A 330 2.37 -6.85 6.02
CA VAL A 330 2.98 -5.68 6.67
C VAL A 330 3.88 -6.10 7.84
N ALA A 331 3.45 -7.05 8.68
CA ALA A 331 4.28 -7.56 9.77
C ALA A 331 5.62 -8.14 9.29
N GLY A 332 5.62 -8.88 8.16
CA GLY A 332 6.87 -9.40 7.57
C GLY A 332 7.82 -8.30 7.09
N GLY A 333 7.26 -7.22 6.51
CA GLY A 333 8.04 -6.04 6.14
C GLY A 333 8.64 -5.33 7.36
N ILE A 334 7.86 -5.17 8.44
CA ILE A 334 8.33 -4.61 9.72
C ILE A 334 9.47 -5.44 10.30
N ALA A 335 9.29 -6.75 10.39
CA ALA A 335 10.32 -7.66 10.91
C ALA A 335 11.60 -7.58 10.07
N MET A 336 11.48 -7.48 8.74
CA MET A 336 12.63 -7.31 7.86
C MET A 336 13.33 -5.97 8.12
N GLY A 337 12.58 -4.89 8.28
CA GLY A 337 13.12 -3.56 8.59
C GLY A 337 13.88 -3.56 9.91
N ILE A 338 13.29 -4.12 10.98
CA ILE A 338 13.95 -4.27 12.30
C ILE A 338 15.26 -5.05 12.16
N ALA A 339 15.24 -6.16 11.43
CA ALA A 339 16.42 -6.98 11.25
C ALA A 339 17.53 -6.27 10.46
N LEU A 340 17.18 -5.57 9.38
CA LEU A 340 18.11 -4.79 8.57
C LEU A 340 18.80 -3.68 9.37
N ASP A 341 18.04 -2.99 10.22
CA ASP A 341 18.52 -1.91 11.08
C ASP A 341 19.41 -2.44 12.20
N GLN A 342 18.91 -3.37 13.03
CA GLN A 342 19.63 -3.88 14.20
C GLN A 342 20.90 -4.67 13.85
N THR A 343 20.95 -5.34 12.71
CA THR A 343 22.18 -6.00 12.25
C THR A 343 23.17 -5.05 11.57
N GLY A 344 22.74 -3.83 11.23
CA GLY A 344 23.52 -2.89 10.44
C GLY A 344 23.68 -3.30 8.96
N LEU A 345 22.95 -4.31 8.47
CA LEU A 345 23.05 -4.75 7.07
C LEU A 345 22.58 -3.67 6.11
N ALA A 346 21.55 -2.89 6.48
CA ALA A 346 21.06 -1.77 5.68
C ALA A 346 22.19 -0.75 5.43
N ALA A 347 22.92 -0.36 6.47
CA ALA A 347 24.06 0.55 6.36
C ALA A 347 25.21 -0.08 5.54
N ALA A 348 25.52 -1.36 5.76
CA ALA A 348 26.57 -2.05 4.99
C ALA A 348 26.26 -2.10 3.48
N LEU A 349 25.01 -2.37 3.11
CA LEU A 349 24.55 -2.35 1.71
C LEU A 349 24.61 -0.93 1.12
N ALA A 350 24.19 0.08 1.88
CA ALA A 350 24.22 1.44 1.44
C ALA A 350 25.67 1.95 1.24
N HIS A 351 26.58 1.63 2.15
CA HIS A 351 28.01 1.99 2.00
C HIS A 351 28.75 1.22 0.89
N ALA A 352 28.21 0.09 0.45
CA ALA A 352 28.79 -0.65 -0.68
C ALA A 352 28.55 0.04 -2.04
N VAL A 353 27.67 1.03 -2.10
CA VAL A 353 27.38 1.82 -3.31
C VAL A 353 28.11 3.17 -3.20
N ASP A 354 28.86 3.50 -4.22
CA ASP A 354 29.49 4.84 -4.34
C ASP A 354 28.47 5.85 -4.88
N TYR A 355 27.96 6.71 -3.99
CA TYR A 355 27.01 7.77 -4.35
C TYR A 355 27.67 9.05 -4.85
N SER A 356 29.00 9.14 -4.90
CA SER A 356 29.73 10.37 -5.23
C SER A 356 29.40 10.92 -6.63
N LEU A 357 29.00 10.02 -7.55
CA LEU A 357 28.60 10.34 -8.92
C LEU A 357 27.09 10.54 -9.10
N LEU A 358 26.29 10.33 -8.05
CA LEU A 358 24.83 10.38 -8.13
C LEU A 358 24.29 11.64 -7.47
N THR A 359 23.44 12.37 -8.18
CA THR A 359 22.66 13.46 -7.56
C THR A 359 21.50 12.91 -6.76
N ALA A 360 21.03 13.65 -5.75
CA ALA A 360 19.84 13.30 -4.99
C ALA A 360 18.64 13.01 -5.88
N MET A 361 18.42 13.85 -6.90
CA MET A 361 17.34 13.69 -7.88
C MET A 361 17.50 12.43 -8.73
N THR A 362 18.72 12.06 -9.12
CA THR A 362 18.98 10.82 -9.86
C THR A 362 18.58 9.59 -9.05
N VAL A 363 18.95 9.54 -7.77
CA VAL A 363 18.59 8.45 -6.87
C VAL A 363 17.07 8.37 -6.71
N LEU A 364 16.41 9.49 -6.43
CA LEU A 364 14.98 9.58 -6.25
C LEU A 364 14.23 9.09 -7.51
N VAL A 365 14.60 9.60 -8.69
CA VAL A 365 13.96 9.24 -9.97
C VAL A 365 14.19 7.77 -10.30
N THR A 366 15.42 7.27 -10.15
CA THR A 366 15.74 5.87 -10.44
C THR A 366 14.97 4.92 -9.55
N LEU A 367 14.98 5.16 -8.24
CA LEU A 367 14.29 4.30 -7.27
C LEU A 367 12.78 4.33 -7.46
N SER A 368 12.19 5.50 -7.72
CA SER A 368 10.76 5.63 -7.96
C SER A 368 10.30 4.99 -9.27
N ILE A 369 11.09 5.07 -10.34
CA ILE A 369 10.81 4.38 -11.61
C ILE A 369 10.88 2.86 -11.41
N ILE A 370 11.92 2.36 -10.74
CA ILE A 370 12.03 0.92 -10.42
C ILE A 370 10.82 0.49 -9.60
N CYS A 371 10.46 1.26 -8.57
CA CYS A 371 9.30 0.99 -7.74
C CYS A 371 8.01 0.93 -8.54
N TRP A 372 7.74 1.92 -9.38
CA TRP A 372 6.56 1.97 -10.23
C TRP A 372 6.52 0.81 -11.23
N LEU A 373 7.64 0.49 -11.87
CA LEU A 373 7.72 -0.65 -12.80
C LEU A 373 7.40 -1.96 -12.07
N MET A 374 8.05 -2.21 -10.92
CA MET A 374 7.81 -3.43 -10.13
C MET A 374 6.35 -3.54 -9.69
N ALA A 375 5.74 -2.46 -9.21
CA ALA A 375 4.37 -2.43 -8.74
C ALA A 375 3.33 -2.78 -9.83
N ASN A 376 3.69 -2.73 -11.10
CA ASN A 376 2.81 -3.18 -12.20
C ASN A 376 2.82 -4.68 -12.42
N PHE A 377 3.87 -5.38 -11.97
CA PHE A 377 4.03 -6.82 -12.19
C PHE A 377 3.83 -7.63 -10.90
N MET A 378 3.94 -6.99 -9.74
CA MET A 378 3.73 -7.57 -8.43
C MET A 378 2.82 -6.65 -7.59
N SER A 379 2.37 -7.10 -6.42
CA SER A 379 1.51 -6.24 -5.60
C SER A 379 2.23 -4.98 -5.10
N ASN A 380 1.50 -3.85 -5.04
CA ASN A 380 2.03 -2.57 -4.52
C ASN A 380 2.63 -2.73 -3.12
N THR A 381 2.00 -3.56 -2.28
CA THR A 381 2.46 -3.85 -0.91
C THR A 381 3.77 -4.62 -0.89
N ALA A 382 3.91 -5.65 -1.72
CA ALA A 382 5.15 -6.42 -1.82
C ALA A 382 6.29 -5.55 -2.36
N THR A 383 6.03 -4.72 -3.35
CA THR A 383 6.99 -3.74 -3.88
C THR A 383 7.47 -2.77 -2.80
N ALA A 384 6.53 -2.22 -2.02
CA ALA A 384 6.88 -1.30 -0.93
C ALA A 384 7.69 -2.01 0.17
N ASN A 385 7.32 -3.21 0.59
CA ASN A 385 8.07 -3.98 1.58
C ASN A 385 9.51 -4.30 1.13
N LEU A 386 9.71 -4.50 -0.17
CA LEU A 386 11.04 -4.76 -0.72
C LEU A 386 11.90 -3.50 -0.82
N LEU A 387 11.32 -2.42 -1.35
CA LEU A 387 12.10 -1.23 -1.68
C LEU A 387 12.20 -0.22 -0.54
N MET A 388 11.26 -0.19 0.38
CA MET A 388 11.25 0.78 1.47
C MET A 388 12.47 0.68 2.41
N PRO A 389 12.90 -0.52 2.87
CA PRO A 389 14.10 -0.64 3.68
C PRO A 389 15.37 -0.21 2.92
N ILE A 390 15.44 -0.48 1.60
CA ILE A 390 16.55 -0.04 0.76
C ILE A 390 16.53 1.50 0.66
N ALA A 391 15.37 2.09 0.41
CA ALA A 391 15.22 3.54 0.33
C ALA A 391 15.61 4.23 1.64
N ALA A 392 15.20 3.67 2.78
CA ALA A 392 15.55 4.19 4.10
C ALA A 392 17.07 4.12 4.36
N ALA A 393 17.71 3.00 3.98
CA ALA A 393 19.16 2.84 4.09
C ALA A 393 19.92 3.85 3.23
N ILE A 394 19.49 4.05 1.98
CA ILE A 394 20.05 5.06 1.07
C ILE A 394 19.89 6.48 1.68
N ALA A 395 18.69 6.78 2.19
CA ALA A 395 18.42 8.09 2.79
C ALA A 395 19.30 8.38 4.01
N SER A 396 19.60 7.38 4.82
CA SER A 396 20.51 7.50 5.97
C SER A 396 21.98 7.66 5.57
N SER A 397 22.37 7.16 4.38
CA SER A 397 23.78 7.14 3.95
C SER A 397 24.15 8.24 2.97
N MET A 398 23.17 8.99 2.42
CA MET A 398 23.36 10.02 1.41
C MET A 398 22.88 11.40 1.89
N PRO A 399 23.72 12.21 2.54
CA PRO A 399 23.33 13.54 3.04
C PRO A 399 22.77 14.49 1.97
N ALA A 400 23.19 14.32 0.70
CA ALA A 400 22.70 15.13 -0.41
C ALA A 400 21.16 15.05 -0.59
N LEU A 401 20.52 13.99 -0.12
CA LEU A 401 19.05 13.85 -0.15
C LEU A 401 18.33 14.90 0.71
N ALA A 402 19.00 15.54 1.66
CA ALA A 402 18.44 16.66 2.44
C ALA A 402 17.90 17.78 1.52
N SER A 403 18.51 18.00 0.36
CA SER A 403 18.07 18.99 -0.64
C SER A 403 16.71 18.68 -1.30
N ILE A 404 16.20 17.48 -1.14
CA ILE A 404 14.92 17.02 -1.72
C ILE A 404 13.97 16.44 -0.66
N GLY A 405 14.05 16.93 0.58
CA GLY A 405 13.23 16.50 1.70
C GLY A 405 13.77 15.29 2.47
N GLY A 406 15.00 14.86 2.21
CA GLY A 406 15.69 13.82 2.98
C GLY A 406 14.98 12.48 2.98
N MET A 407 14.97 11.84 4.15
CA MET A 407 14.29 10.54 4.34
C MET A 407 12.78 10.64 4.08
N GLN A 408 12.12 11.69 4.58
CA GLN A 408 10.68 11.87 4.36
C GLN A 408 10.36 11.96 2.86
N GLY A 409 11.07 12.83 2.13
CA GLY A 409 10.85 13.04 0.71
C GLY A 409 11.01 11.75 -0.09
N LEU A 410 12.12 11.02 0.10
CA LEU A 410 12.39 9.79 -0.62
C LEU A 410 11.35 8.69 -0.34
N LEU A 411 11.03 8.44 0.94
CA LEU A 411 10.11 7.36 1.31
C LEU A 411 8.67 7.65 0.88
N ILE A 412 8.23 8.91 0.92
CA ILE A 412 6.90 9.30 0.43
C ILE A 412 6.83 9.13 -1.09
N VAL A 413 7.86 9.52 -1.82
CA VAL A 413 7.93 9.32 -3.28
C VAL A 413 7.88 7.84 -3.63
N VAL A 414 8.60 6.99 -2.91
CA VAL A 414 8.55 5.52 -3.11
C VAL A 414 7.16 4.97 -2.82
N ALA A 415 6.49 5.40 -1.73
CA ALA A 415 5.14 4.98 -1.40
C ALA A 415 4.11 5.37 -2.48
N PHE A 416 4.20 6.61 -2.98
CA PHE A 416 3.32 7.08 -4.05
C PHE A 416 3.60 6.32 -5.35
N SER A 417 4.87 6.11 -5.70
CA SER A 417 5.27 5.35 -6.89
C SER A 417 4.77 3.91 -6.86
N ALA A 418 4.84 3.23 -5.72
CA ALA A 418 4.27 1.91 -5.54
C ALA A 418 2.76 1.91 -5.79
N SER A 419 2.05 2.93 -5.29
CA SER A 419 0.59 3.04 -5.42
C SER A 419 0.13 3.43 -6.83
N LEU A 420 1.02 3.98 -7.67
CA LEU A 420 0.77 4.28 -9.09
C LEU A 420 0.89 3.05 -10.01
N GLY A 421 1.27 1.89 -9.50
CA GLY A 421 1.32 0.63 -10.23
C GLY A 421 -0.09 0.09 -10.53
N MET A 422 -0.73 0.58 -11.61
CA MET A 422 -2.10 0.22 -11.99
C MET A 422 -2.28 -0.04 -13.50
N ILE A 423 -1.24 -0.50 -14.20
CA ILE A 423 -1.27 -0.69 -15.66
C ILE A 423 -2.01 -1.98 -16.03
N LEU A 424 -1.78 -3.08 -15.33
CA LEU A 424 -2.31 -4.39 -15.70
C LEU A 424 -3.55 -4.77 -14.87
N PRO A 425 -4.40 -5.67 -15.36
CA PRO A 425 -5.49 -6.22 -14.54
C PRO A 425 -5.00 -6.81 -13.22
N VAL A 426 -3.84 -7.44 -13.20
CA VAL A 426 -3.29 -8.10 -12.01
C VAL A 426 -2.55 -7.14 -11.06
N SER A 427 -2.20 -5.92 -11.51
CA SER A 427 -1.42 -4.97 -10.70
C SER A 427 -2.11 -4.63 -9.37
N THR A 428 -3.43 -4.48 -9.39
CA THR A 428 -4.21 -4.16 -8.19
C THR A 428 -5.54 -4.92 -8.16
N PRO A 429 -6.07 -5.28 -6.98
CA PRO A 429 -7.41 -5.86 -6.86
C PRO A 429 -8.52 -5.00 -7.49
N PRO A 430 -8.53 -3.66 -7.34
CA PRO A 430 -9.46 -2.80 -8.07
C PRO A 430 -9.47 -3.00 -9.59
N ASN A 431 -8.30 -3.10 -10.21
CA ASN A 431 -8.18 -3.36 -11.64
C ASN A 431 -8.76 -4.73 -12.03
N SER A 432 -8.42 -5.78 -11.25
CA SER A 432 -8.95 -7.14 -11.47
C SER A 432 -10.47 -7.17 -11.40
N LEU A 433 -11.06 -6.49 -10.42
CA LEU A 433 -12.51 -6.39 -10.25
C LEU A 433 -13.17 -5.66 -11.42
N ALA A 434 -12.63 -4.53 -11.83
CA ALA A 434 -13.15 -3.80 -12.98
C ALA A 434 -13.01 -4.61 -14.27
N TYR A 435 -11.89 -5.30 -14.48
CA TYR A 435 -11.66 -6.18 -15.62
C TYR A 435 -12.63 -7.37 -15.64
N SER A 436 -12.94 -7.96 -14.47
CA SER A 436 -13.85 -9.10 -14.35
C SER A 436 -15.31 -8.77 -14.72
N THR A 437 -15.69 -7.49 -14.78
CA THR A 437 -17.01 -7.07 -15.26
C THR A 437 -17.25 -7.38 -16.75
N GLY A 438 -16.17 -7.59 -17.52
CA GLY A 438 -16.22 -7.83 -18.96
C GLY A 438 -16.53 -6.61 -19.84
N PHE A 439 -16.70 -5.41 -19.24
CA PHE A 439 -16.96 -4.18 -19.98
C PHE A 439 -15.69 -3.51 -20.51
N ILE A 440 -14.53 -3.80 -19.95
CA ILE A 440 -13.23 -3.23 -20.31
C ILE A 440 -12.26 -4.33 -20.71
N SER A 441 -11.32 -3.99 -21.60
CA SER A 441 -10.24 -4.89 -22.03
C SER A 441 -8.94 -4.59 -21.25
N SER A 442 -8.00 -5.54 -21.28
CA SER A 442 -6.65 -5.32 -20.74
C SER A 442 -5.95 -4.13 -21.42
N GLN A 443 -6.18 -3.91 -22.72
CA GLN A 443 -5.62 -2.77 -23.47
C GLN A 443 -6.16 -1.43 -22.97
N ASP A 444 -7.43 -1.37 -22.55
CA ASP A 444 -8.02 -0.16 -21.98
C ASP A 444 -7.32 0.19 -20.66
N LEU A 445 -7.07 -0.81 -19.80
CA LEU A 445 -6.32 -0.64 -18.55
C LEU A 445 -4.87 -0.22 -18.80
N VAL A 446 -4.17 -0.89 -19.72
CA VAL A 446 -2.78 -0.55 -20.07
C VAL A 446 -2.69 0.89 -20.55
N LYS A 447 -3.57 1.30 -21.47
CA LYS A 447 -3.55 2.65 -22.02
C LYS A 447 -3.77 3.72 -20.93
N VAL A 448 -4.77 3.53 -20.10
CA VAL A 448 -5.11 4.48 -19.03
C VAL A 448 -4.05 4.44 -17.92
N GLY A 449 -3.67 3.26 -17.44
CA GLY A 449 -2.73 3.07 -16.35
C GLY A 449 -1.32 3.56 -16.68
N LEU A 450 -0.85 3.37 -17.93
CA LEU A 450 0.45 3.87 -18.36
C LEU A 450 0.50 5.41 -18.33
N ILE A 451 -0.52 6.06 -18.92
CA ILE A 451 -0.58 7.53 -18.95
C ILE A 451 -0.67 8.09 -17.53
N LEU A 452 -1.53 7.48 -16.67
CA LEU A 452 -1.69 7.93 -15.29
C LEU A 452 -0.46 7.64 -14.42
N GLY A 453 0.23 6.52 -14.64
CA GLY A 453 1.47 6.21 -13.94
C GLY A 453 2.57 7.23 -14.26
N ILE A 454 2.79 7.50 -15.55
CA ILE A 454 3.79 8.50 -15.98
C ILE A 454 3.42 9.91 -15.48
N SER A 455 2.16 10.33 -15.65
CA SER A 455 1.72 11.65 -15.16
C SER A 455 1.85 11.77 -13.63
N GLY A 456 1.56 10.69 -12.90
CA GLY A 456 1.73 10.66 -11.46
C GLY A 456 3.19 10.80 -11.02
N LEU A 457 4.12 10.11 -11.68
CA LEU A 457 5.56 10.27 -11.44
C LEU A 457 6.02 11.71 -11.73
N VAL A 458 5.61 12.27 -12.86
CA VAL A 458 5.93 13.67 -13.20
C VAL A 458 5.38 14.62 -12.14
N LEU A 459 4.16 14.40 -11.68
CA LEU A 459 3.55 15.22 -10.64
C LEU A 459 4.31 15.13 -9.31
N VAL A 460 4.74 13.92 -8.92
CA VAL A 460 5.56 13.71 -7.71
C VAL A 460 6.89 14.46 -7.83
N TYR A 461 7.58 14.34 -8.96
CA TYR A 461 8.87 15.04 -9.16
C TYR A 461 8.69 16.56 -9.17
N SER A 462 7.62 17.05 -9.81
CA SER A 462 7.30 18.48 -9.80
C SER A 462 7.02 18.98 -8.38
N ALA A 463 6.31 18.20 -7.56
CA ALA A 463 6.06 18.55 -6.17
C ALA A 463 7.35 18.60 -5.33
N VAL A 464 8.26 17.63 -5.52
CA VAL A 464 9.58 17.66 -4.86
C VAL A 464 10.36 18.91 -5.25
N VAL A 465 10.47 19.23 -6.54
CA VAL A 465 11.21 20.42 -7.02
C VAL A 465 10.59 21.74 -6.54
N LEU A 466 9.27 21.81 -6.38
CA LEU A 466 8.58 23.03 -5.96
C LEU A 466 8.60 23.25 -4.43
N LEU A 467 8.79 22.18 -3.66
CA LEU A 467 8.76 22.23 -2.19
C LEU A 467 10.15 22.26 -1.56
N THR A 468 11.20 22.03 -2.35
CA THR A 468 12.62 22.11 -1.96
C THR A 468 13.30 23.31 -2.61
#